data_0b3e5620db7cfb372de4f7167ed34402
#
_entry.id   0b3e5620db7cfb372de4f7167ed34402
#
_cell.length_a   1.000
_cell.length_b   1.000
_cell.length_c   1.000
_cell.angle_alpha   90.00
_cell.angle_beta   90.00
_cell.angle_gamma   90.00
#
_symmetry.space_group_name_H-M   'P 1'
#
loop_
_entity.id
_entity.type
_entity.pdbx_description
1 polymer ?
#
loop_
_entity_poly.entity_id
_entity_poly.type
_entity_poly.pdbx_seq_one_letter_code
_entity_poly.pdbx_strand_id
1 'polypeptide(L)'
;MDESHVTLPQVGGMYRGDRSRKENLIEHGFRLPSAAENRPLKIHEFQELIPQMVYVSATPGERELKHLCEITRQPIPNGLQHITGGGGVSTPAVNKKREDAESMYDMLQMIDGIVRMELRPTGLLDPKIEVRPTEGQVSDLLSEINKRIEKDERVLVTVLTIRFAEEVSEYLNSMGVKAHYLHSGI
;
A
#
# COMPACT_ATOMS: atom_id res chain seq x y z
N MET A 1 -13.38 7.49 -5.37
CA MET A 1 -12.72 6.63 -4.35
C MET A 1 -11.24 6.94 -4.40
N ASP A 2 -10.75 7.57 -3.36
CA ASP A 2 -9.33 7.91 -3.21
C ASP A 2 -8.55 6.71 -2.69
N GLU A 3 -7.25 6.62 -3.04
CA GLU A 3 -6.38 5.49 -2.74
C GLU A 3 -7.08 4.13 -3.01
N SER A 4 -7.65 4.02 -4.18
CA SER A 4 -8.55 2.92 -4.56
C SER A 4 -7.89 1.53 -4.45
N HIS A 5 -6.58 1.45 -4.69
CA HIS A 5 -5.79 0.23 -4.57
C HIS A 5 -5.79 -0.37 -3.14
N VAL A 6 -6.01 0.47 -2.12
CA VAL A 6 -6.15 0.07 -0.70
C VAL A 6 -7.63 0.02 -0.30
N THR A 7 -8.39 1.05 -0.66
CA THR A 7 -9.78 1.23 -0.21
C THR A 7 -10.70 0.13 -0.74
N LEU A 8 -10.58 -0.26 -2.02
CA LEU A 8 -11.43 -1.28 -2.61
C LEU A 8 -11.25 -2.68 -1.98
N PRO A 9 -10.02 -3.16 -1.73
CA PRO A 9 -9.80 -4.36 -0.93
C PRO A 9 -10.35 -4.29 0.49
N GLN A 10 -10.24 -3.13 1.16
CA GLN A 10 -10.79 -2.94 2.51
C GLN A 10 -12.31 -3.06 2.53
N VAL A 11 -13.01 -2.39 1.60
CA VAL A 11 -14.47 -2.53 1.44
C VAL A 11 -14.84 -3.98 1.21
N GLY A 12 -14.12 -4.69 0.34
CA GLY A 12 -14.34 -6.11 0.08
C GLY A 12 -14.09 -7.02 1.29
N GLY A 13 -13.19 -6.62 2.19
CA GLY A 13 -12.88 -7.33 3.43
C GLY A 13 -13.89 -7.15 4.56
N MET A 14 -14.63 -6.04 4.57
CA MET A 14 -15.56 -5.69 5.66
C MET A 14 -16.59 -6.79 5.94
N TYR A 15 -17.24 -7.31 4.93
CA TYR A 15 -18.25 -8.35 5.07
C TYR A 15 -17.67 -9.62 5.70
N ARG A 16 -16.53 -10.09 5.22
CA ARG A 16 -15.90 -11.33 5.70
C ARG A 16 -15.43 -11.19 7.15
N GLY A 17 -14.79 -10.06 7.46
CA GLY A 17 -14.31 -9.79 8.82
C GLY A 17 -15.43 -9.67 9.85
N ASP A 18 -16.51 -8.96 9.51
CA ASP A 18 -17.68 -8.83 10.38
C ASP A 18 -18.38 -10.19 10.58
N ARG A 19 -18.55 -10.95 9.49
CA ARG A 19 -19.16 -12.27 9.55
C ARG A 19 -18.37 -13.24 10.43
N SER A 20 -17.09 -13.38 10.21
CA SER A 20 -16.23 -14.28 11.01
C SER A 20 -16.26 -13.92 12.49
N ARG A 21 -16.19 -12.63 12.81
CA ARG A 21 -16.29 -12.17 14.20
C ARG A 21 -17.64 -12.51 14.83
N LYS A 22 -18.75 -12.33 14.10
CA LYS A 22 -20.10 -12.60 14.61
C LYS A 22 -20.36 -14.09 14.77
N GLU A 23 -19.92 -14.91 13.83
CA GLU A 23 -20.03 -16.36 13.92
C GLU A 23 -19.36 -16.88 15.21
N ASN A 24 -18.16 -16.44 15.51
CA ASN A 24 -17.46 -16.79 16.76
C ASN A 24 -18.23 -16.30 18.00
N LEU A 25 -18.76 -15.07 18.00
CA LEU A 25 -19.49 -14.54 19.14
C LEU A 25 -20.85 -15.23 19.36
N ILE A 26 -21.50 -15.67 18.31
CA ILE A 26 -22.76 -16.46 18.39
C ILE A 26 -22.46 -17.87 18.89
N GLU A 27 -21.45 -18.54 18.34
CA GLU A 27 -21.04 -19.87 18.73
C GLU A 27 -20.72 -19.97 20.23
N HIS A 28 -20.07 -18.94 20.77
CA HIS A 28 -19.70 -18.88 22.20
C HIS A 28 -20.76 -18.21 23.09
N GLY A 29 -21.96 -17.93 22.56
CA GLY A 29 -23.08 -17.38 23.33
C GLY A 29 -22.97 -15.89 23.70
N PHE A 30 -22.02 -15.15 23.17
CA PHE A 30 -21.87 -13.71 23.41
C PHE A 30 -22.83 -12.85 22.59
N ARG A 31 -23.42 -13.40 21.53
CA ARG A 31 -24.42 -12.74 20.69
C ARG A 31 -25.51 -13.70 20.25
N LEU A 32 -26.69 -13.13 19.99
CA LEU A 32 -27.84 -13.89 19.45
C LEU A 32 -27.59 -14.18 17.94
N PRO A 33 -28.17 -15.26 17.39
CA PRO A 33 -28.10 -15.61 15.97
C PRO A 33 -28.50 -14.45 15.03
N SER A 34 -29.52 -13.65 15.44
CA SER A 34 -29.97 -12.48 14.68
C SER A 34 -28.92 -11.40 14.47
N ALA A 35 -27.83 -11.41 15.24
CA ALA A 35 -26.71 -10.48 15.02
C ALA A 35 -26.06 -10.64 13.63
N ALA A 36 -26.21 -11.81 13.00
CA ALA A 36 -25.69 -12.07 11.65
C ALA A 36 -26.46 -11.34 10.55
N GLU A 37 -27.70 -10.89 10.81
CA GLU A 37 -28.54 -10.20 9.83
C GLU A 37 -28.08 -8.75 9.59
N ASN A 38 -27.59 -8.07 10.62
CA ASN A 38 -27.00 -6.74 10.49
C ASN A 38 -25.56 -6.86 9.99
N ARG A 39 -25.33 -6.71 8.71
CA ARG A 39 -24.05 -6.95 8.06
C ARG A 39 -23.63 -5.81 7.12
N PRO A 40 -22.34 -5.59 6.91
CA PRO A 40 -21.84 -4.77 5.81
C PRO A 40 -22.25 -5.34 4.44
N LEU A 41 -22.28 -4.50 3.45
CA LEU A 41 -22.47 -4.92 2.06
C LEU A 41 -21.32 -5.82 1.59
N LYS A 42 -21.63 -6.76 0.74
CA LYS A 42 -20.61 -7.45 -0.05
C LYS A 42 -20.11 -6.52 -1.16
N ILE A 43 -18.92 -6.78 -1.68
CA ILE A 43 -18.31 -5.90 -2.69
C ILE A 43 -19.17 -5.73 -3.95
N HIS A 44 -19.83 -6.78 -4.42
CA HIS A 44 -20.71 -6.68 -5.59
C HIS A 44 -21.97 -5.88 -5.28
N GLU A 45 -22.58 -6.06 -4.09
CA GLU A 45 -23.73 -5.26 -3.65
C GLU A 45 -23.36 -3.76 -3.55
N PHE A 46 -22.15 -3.47 -3.06
CA PHE A 46 -21.62 -2.11 -3.03
C PHE A 46 -21.45 -1.53 -4.45
N GLN A 47 -20.90 -2.30 -5.37
CA GLN A 47 -20.68 -1.85 -6.76
C GLN A 47 -22.01 -1.63 -7.51
N GLU A 48 -23.01 -2.48 -7.29
CA GLU A 48 -24.35 -2.35 -7.89
C GLU A 48 -25.10 -1.08 -7.45
N LEU A 49 -24.85 -0.60 -6.23
CA LEU A 49 -25.47 0.64 -5.70
C LEU A 49 -24.85 1.92 -6.27
N ILE A 50 -23.69 1.83 -6.90
CA ILE A 50 -22.96 3.00 -7.38
C ILE A 50 -22.99 3.05 -8.90
N PRO A 51 -23.78 3.96 -9.48
CA PRO A 51 -23.95 4.02 -10.95
C PRO A 51 -22.70 4.52 -11.68
N GLN A 52 -21.87 5.31 -11.01
CA GLN A 52 -20.63 5.85 -11.56
C GLN A 52 -19.57 5.93 -10.46
N MET A 53 -18.34 5.52 -10.78
CA MET A 53 -17.23 5.57 -9.84
C MET A 53 -15.95 6.04 -10.52
N VAL A 54 -15.27 6.99 -9.89
CA VAL A 54 -13.92 7.40 -10.26
C VAL A 54 -12.95 6.84 -9.23
N TYR A 55 -11.99 6.04 -9.69
CA TYR A 55 -10.89 5.56 -8.89
C TYR A 55 -9.70 6.51 -9.00
N VAL A 56 -9.09 6.85 -7.88
CA VAL A 56 -7.90 7.69 -7.83
C VAL A 56 -6.80 6.93 -7.07
N SER A 57 -5.66 6.75 -7.71
CA SER A 57 -4.52 6.06 -7.12
C SER A 57 -3.23 6.45 -7.82
N ALA A 58 -2.15 6.60 -7.07
CA ALA A 58 -0.80 6.72 -7.64
C ALA A 58 -0.29 5.35 -8.16
N THR A 59 -0.79 4.26 -7.59
CA THR A 59 -0.41 2.87 -7.87
C THR A 59 -1.67 2.02 -8.03
N PRO A 60 -2.37 2.10 -9.18
CA PRO A 60 -3.60 1.34 -9.40
C PRO A 60 -3.41 -0.16 -9.14
N GLY A 61 -4.37 -0.79 -8.48
CA GLY A 61 -4.33 -2.20 -8.14
C GLY A 61 -5.02 -3.09 -9.17
N GLU A 62 -4.74 -4.38 -9.10
CA GLU A 62 -5.29 -5.38 -10.03
C GLU A 62 -6.82 -5.37 -10.09
N ARG A 63 -7.48 -5.22 -8.93
CA ARG A 63 -8.95 -5.30 -8.84
C ARG A 63 -9.64 -4.17 -9.58
N GLU A 64 -9.16 -2.95 -9.42
CA GLU A 64 -9.71 -1.78 -10.09
C GLU A 64 -9.42 -1.81 -11.59
N LEU A 65 -8.23 -2.27 -11.99
CA LEU A 65 -7.88 -2.41 -13.40
C LEU A 65 -8.69 -3.51 -14.10
N LYS A 66 -8.89 -4.67 -13.45
CA LYS A 66 -9.77 -5.72 -13.97
C LYS A 66 -11.21 -5.23 -14.10
N HIS A 67 -11.73 -4.57 -13.08
CA HIS A 67 -13.09 -4.02 -13.12
C HIS A 67 -13.26 -2.99 -14.24
N LEU A 68 -12.26 -2.13 -14.45
CA LEU A 68 -12.28 -1.20 -15.57
C LEU A 68 -12.28 -1.92 -16.92
N CYS A 69 -11.43 -2.93 -17.12
CA CYS A 69 -11.39 -3.73 -18.35
C CYS A 69 -12.72 -4.45 -18.61
N GLU A 70 -13.39 -4.96 -17.57
CA GLU A 70 -14.71 -5.59 -17.67
C GLU A 70 -15.78 -4.59 -18.14
N ILE A 71 -15.84 -3.40 -17.55
CA ILE A 71 -16.81 -2.34 -17.89
C ILE A 71 -16.55 -1.82 -19.32
N THR A 72 -15.30 -1.60 -19.68
CA THR A 72 -14.92 -1.08 -21.01
C THR A 72 -14.86 -2.16 -22.07
N ARG A 73 -15.10 -3.42 -21.70
CA ARG A 73 -15.04 -4.61 -22.58
C ARG A 73 -13.69 -4.77 -23.29
N GLN A 74 -12.63 -4.43 -22.60
CA GLN A 74 -11.27 -4.55 -23.09
C GLN A 74 -10.62 -5.83 -22.59
N PRO A 75 -9.67 -6.41 -23.32
CA PRO A 75 -8.88 -7.53 -22.84
C PRO A 75 -8.00 -7.07 -21.65
N ILE A 76 -7.89 -7.92 -20.63
CA ILE A 76 -6.97 -7.68 -19.52
C ILE A 76 -5.53 -7.84 -20.05
N PRO A 77 -4.67 -6.83 -19.94
CA PRO A 77 -3.30 -6.91 -20.44
C PRO A 77 -2.51 -8.06 -19.81
N ASN A 78 -1.74 -8.76 -20.64
CA ASN A 78 -0.83 -9.81 -20.18
C ASN A 78 0.21 -9.19 -19.24
N GLY A 79 0.38 -9.77 -18.06
CA GLY A 79 1.32 -9.25 -17.05
C GLY A 79 0.67 -8.52 -15.87
N LEU A 80 -0.61 -8.11 -15.96
CA LEU A 80 -1.32 -7.48 -14.86
C LEU A 80 -1.34 -8.37 -13.59
N GLN A 81 -1.37 -9.69 -13.77
CA GLN A 81 -1.34 -10.68 -12.68
C GLN A 81 -0.03 -10.69 -11.88
N HIS A 82 1.06 -10.21 -12.46
CA HIS A 82 2.39 -10.18 -11.81
C HIS A 82 2.67 -8.90 -11.04
N ILE A 83 1.90 -7.83 -11.32
CA ILE A 83 2.13 -6.50 -10.74
C ILE A 83 1.57 -6.42 -9.31
N THR A 84 0.56 -7.21 -9.02
CA THR A 84 -0.26 -7.09 -7.80
C THR A 84 -0.23 -8.32 -6.90
N GLY A 85 0.71 -9.22 -7.11
CA GLY A 85 0.88 -10.44 -6.32
C GLY A 85 1.07 -10.16 -4.84
N GLY A 86 -0.02 -10.03 -4.11
CA GLY A 86 -0.09 -10.10 -2.67
C GLY A 86 0.21 -11.52 -2.20
N GLY A 87 1.46 -11.91 -2.17
CA GLY A 87 1.91 -13.21 -1.70
C GLY A 87 3.42 -13.28 -1.74
N GLY A 88 4.07 -13.10 -0.57
CA GLY A 88 5.46 -13.44 -0.34
C GLY A 88 6.45 -12.63 -1.18
N VAL A 89 7.02 -11.59 -0.58
CA VAL A 89 8.09 -10.79 -1.19
C VAL A 89 9.34 -11.66 -1.37
N SER A 90 9.48 -12.29 -2.52
CA SER A 90 10.81 -12.58 -3.04
C SER A 90 11.32 -11.26 -3.65
N THR A 91 12.32 -10.66 -3.05
CA THR A 91 12.98 -9.44 -3.52
C THR A 91 13.52 -9.68 -4.95
N PRO A 92 12.91 -9.09 -6.00
CA PRO A 92 13.53 -9.11 -7.32
C PRO A 92 14.77 -8.22 -7.32
N ALA A 93 15.75 -8.54 -8.13
CA ALA A 93 16.92 -7.70 -8.32
C ALA A 93 16.49 -6.26 -8.69
N VAL A 94 17.20 -5.26 -8.18
CA VAL A 94 16.85 -3.83 -8.27
C VAL A 94 16.57 -3.36 -9.70
N ASN A 95 17.29 -3.90 -10.69
CA ASN A 95 17.10 -3.57 -12.11
C ASN A 95 15.76 -4.08 -12.65
N LYS A 96 15.30 -5.25 -12.20
CA LYS A 96 14.03 -5.84 -12.64
C LYS A 96 12.81 -5.01 -12.17
N LYS A 97 12.87 -4.39 -10.98
CA LYS A 97 11.79 -3.50 -10.50
C LYS A 97 11.62 -2.23 -11.33
N ARG A 98 12.68 -1.73 -11.94
CA ARG A 98 12.62 -0.53 -12.79
C ARG A 98 12.01 -0.84 -14.15
N GLU A 99 12.42 -1.97 -14.75
CA GLU A 99 11.81 -2.49 -15.99
C GLU A 99 10.34 -2.87 -15.78
N ASP A 100 10.00 -3.48 -14.62
CA ASP A 100 8.62 -3.84 -14.25
C ASP A 100 7.75 -2.57 -14.05
N ALA A 101 8.30 -1.49 -13.51
CA ALA A 101 7.59 -0.22 -13.32
C ALA A 101 7.36 0.50 -14.66
N GLU A 102 8.34 0.58 -15.54
CA GLU A 102 8.17 1.12 -16.90
C GLU A 102 7.15 0.30 -17.69
N SER A 103 7.24 -1.02 -17.61
CA SER A 103 6.25 -1.94 -18.21
C SER A 103 4.84 -1.73 -17.66
N MET A 104 4.68 -1.42 -16.37
CA MET A 104 3.38 -1.11 -15.78
C MET A 104 2.80 0.19 -16.35
N TYR A 105 3.61 1.24 -16.45
CA TYR A 105 3.16 2.52 -17.02
C TYR A 105 2.74 2.36 -18.48
N ASP A 106 3.47 1.61 -19.26
CA ASP A 106 3.13 1.31 -20.65
C ASP A 106 1.82 0.52 -20.77
N MET A 107 1.61 -0.47 -19.90
CA MET A 107 0.35 -1.22 -19.85
C MET A 107 -0.85 -0.35 -19.47
N LEU A 108 -0.69 0.57 -18.51
CA LEU A 108 -1.75 1.48 -18.12
C LEU A 108 -2.18 2.41 -19.24
N GLN A 109 -1.27 2.76 -20.17
CA GLN A 109 -1.60 3.57 -21.35
C GLN A 109 -2.45 2.79 -22.38
N MET A 110 -2.45 1.47 -22.34
CA MET A 110 -3.22 0.62 -23.27
C MET A 110 -4.67 0.38 -22.81
N ILE A 111 -5.03 0.82 -21.59
CA ILE A 111 -6.36 0.61 -21.03
C ILE A 111 -7.15 1.91 -21.17
N ASP A 112 -8.23 1.90 -21.97
CA ASP A 112 -9.13 3.03 -22.10
C ASP A 112 -9.83 3.32 -20.77
N GLY A 113 -10.06 4.60 -20.48
CA GLY A 113 -10.68 5.04 -19.24
C GLY A 113 -9.70 5.35 -18.12
N ILE A 114 -8.39 5.19 -18.35
CA ILE A 114 -7.35 5.67 -17.44
C ILE A 114 -6.92 7.08 -17.84
N VAL A 115 -7.06 8.02 -16.92
CA VAL A 115 -6.57 9.38 -17.06
C VAL A 115 -5.35 9.56 -16.17
N ARG A 116 -4.22 9.89 -16.77
CA ARG A 116 -2.99 10.17 -16.06
C ARG A 116 -2.89 11.66 -15.75
N MET A 117 -2.70 11.98 -14.48
CA MET A 117 -2.50 13.35 -14.02
C MET A 117 -1.16 13.46 -13.32
N GLU A 118 -0.20 14.10 -13.99
CA GLU A 118 1.13 14.35 -13.45
C GLU A 118 1.38 15.86 -13.39
N LEU A 119 1.65 16.34 -12.17
CA LEU A 119 2.00 17.73 -11.93
C LEU A 119 3.36 17.79 -11.23
N ARG A 120 4.29 18.52 -11.85
CA ARG A 120 5.60 18.86 -11.26
C ARG A 120 5.75 20.38 -11.18
N PRO A 121 4.98 21.04 -10.29
CA PRO A 121 4.85 22.52 -10.32
C PRO A 121 6.17 23.23 -9.98
N THR A 122 7.09 22.59 -9.26
CA THR A 122 8.35 23.19 -8.81
C THR A 122 9.57 22.76 -9.65
N GLY A 123 9.38 21.92 -10.65
CA GLY A 123 10.50 21.34 -11.43
C GLY A 123 11.42 20.42 -10.61
N LEU A 124 11.04 20.06 -9.39
CA LEU A 124 11.80 19.11 -8.57
C LEU A 124 11.76 17.71 -9.18
N LEU A 125 12.92 17.09 -9.28
CA LEU A 125 13.05 15.72 -9.73
C LEU A 125 12.69 14.75 -8.59
N ASP A 126 12.28 13.53 -8.99
CA ASP A 126 12.12 12.44 -8.03
C ASP A 126 13.44 12.16 -7.31
N PRO A 127 13.39 11.76 -6.02
CA PRO A 127 14.61 11.49 -5.26
C PRO A 127 15.38 10.32 -5.87
N LYS A 128 16.71 10.39 -5.82
CA LYS A 128 17.55 9.26 -6.19
C LYS A 128 17.35 8.12 -5.19
N ILE A 129 16.94 6.96 -5.69
CA ILE A 129 16.71 5.75 -4.88
C ILE A 129 17.96 4.87 -4.93
N GLU A 130 18.39 4.43 -3.75
CA GLU A 130 19.45 3.44 -3.58
C GLU A 130 18.92 2.27 -2.75
N VAL A 131 19.00 1.05 -3.28
CA VAL A 131 18.56 -0.17 -2.57
C VAL A 131 19.78 -0.87 -2.01
N ARG A 132 19.76 -1.18 -0.72
CA ARG A 132 20.85 -1.81 0.01
C ARG A 132 20.40 -3.14 0.64
N PRO A 133 21.34 -4.05 0.97
CA PRO A 133 21.04 -5.29 1.67
C PRO A 133 20.36 -5.07 3.01
N THR A 134 19.49 -6.00 3.39
CA THR A 134 18.82 -5.98 4.71
C THR A 134 19.75 -6.34 5.85
N GLU A 135 20.75 -7.17 5.58
CA GLU A 135 21.75 -7.55 6.58
C GLU A 135 22.57 -6.32 6.98
N GLY A 136 22.68 -6.07 8.29
CA GLY A 136 23.36 -4.88 8.83
C GLY A 136 22.62 -3.54 8.60
N GLN A 137 21.36 -3.55 8.15
CA GLN A 137 20.61 -2.35 7.78
C GLN A 137 20.58 -1.26 8.84
N VAL A 138 20.51 -1.61 10.13
CA VAL A 138 20.44 -0.61 11.22
C VAL A 138 21.80 0.07 11.42
N SER A 139 22.90 -0.66 11.30
CA SER A 139 24.25 -0.11 11.36
C SER A 139 24.56 0.78 10.15
N ASP A 140 24.13 0.36 8.96
CA ASP A 140 24.24 1.15 7.72
C ASP A 140 23.41 2.43 7.82
N LEU A 141 22.16 2.35 8.32
CA LEU A 141 21.30 3.50 8.59
C LEU A 141 21.98 4.50 9.53
N LEU A 142 22.57 4.05 10.64
CA LEU A 142 23.27 4.91 11.58
C LEU A 142 24.46 5.63 10.90
N SER A 143 25.21 4.92 10.05
CA SER A 143 26.31 5.52 9.29
C SER A 143 25.81 6.62 8.33
N GLU A 144 24.71 6.37 7.62
CA GLU A 144 24.13 7.38 6.72
C GLU A 144 23.55 8.58 7.48
N ILE A 145 22.90 8.35 8.64
CA ILE A 145 22.41 9.42 9.51
C ILE A 145 23.57 10.33 9.94
N ASN A 146 24.68 9.77 10.40
CA ASN A 146 25.83 10.56 10.84
C ASN A 146 26.40 11.43 9.71
N LYS A 147 26.50 10.90 8.48
CA LYS A 147 26.92 11.67 7.30
C LYS A 147 25.97 12.85 7.00
N ARG A 148 24.68 12.72 7.31
CA ARG A 148 23.70 13.79 7.12
C ARG A 148 23.76 14.82 8.24
N ILE A 149 23.99 14.38 9.47
CA ILE A 149 24.19 15.27 10.62
C ILE A 149 25.41 16.19 10.40
N GLU A 150 26.51 15.65 9.87
CA GLU A 150 27.70 16.45 9.53
C GLU A 150 27.42 17.58 8.54
N LYS A 151 26.35 17.44 7.73
CA LYS A 151 25.90 18.44 6.75
C LYS A 151 24.74 19.30 7.24
N ASP A 152 24.38 19.20 8.53
CA ASP A 152 23.20 19.86 9.13
C ASP A 152 21.88 19.48 8.42
N GLU A 153 21.81 18.27 7.87
CA GLU A 153 20.61 17.72 7.20
C GLU A 153 19.77 16.88 8.18
N ARG A 154 18.51 16.68 7.84
CA ARG A 154 17.58 15.83 8.60
C ARG A 154 17.29 14.55 7.83
N VAL A 155 16.98 13.48 8.57
CA VAL A 155 16.65 12.17 8.01
C VAL A 155 15.26 11.75 8.46
N LEU A 156 14.44 11.29 7.53
CA LEU A 156 13.16 10.63 7.80
C LEU A 156 13.35 9.13 7.61
N VAL A 157 13.06 8.35 8.65
CA VAL A 157 13.13 6.89 8.62
C VAL A 157 11.72 6.31 8.69
N THR A 158 11.32 5.56 7.66
CA THR A 158 10.02 4.89 7.63
C THR A 158 10.19 3.41 7.90
N VAL A 159 9.39 2.86 8.81
CA VAL A 159 9.39 1.45 9.21
C VAL A 159 7.99 0.85 9.12
N LEU A 160 7.91 -0.49 9.11
CA LEU A 160 6.66 -1.20 8.86
C LEU A 160 5.72 -1.32 10.07
N THR A 161 6.27 -1.24 11.30
CA THR A 161 5.48 -1.43 12.52
C THR A 161 5.77 -0.36 13.56
N ILE A 162 4.77 -0.04 14.39
CA ILE A 162 4.87 0.88 15.53
C ILE A 162 6.01 0.45 16.45
N ARG A 163 6.02 -0.81 16.87
CA ARG A 163 7.05 -1.35 17.76
C ARG A 163 8.46 -1.16 17.21
N PHE A 164 8.65 -1.40 15.91
CA PHE A 164 9.95 -1.23 15.28
C PHE A 164 10.37 0.25 15.20
N ALA A 165 9.41 1.18 15.05
CA ALA A 165 9.69 2.61 15.12
C ALA A 165 10.21 3.03 16.50
N GLU A 166 9.61 2.52 17.56
CA GLU A 166 10.02 2.76 18.95
C GLU A 166 11.42 2.18 19.20
N GLU A 167 11.64 0.89 18.88
CA GLU A 167 12.93 0.20 19.05
C GLU A 167 14.08 0.88 18.29
N VAL A 168 13.85 1.29 17.03
CA VAL A 168 14.88 2.01 16.24
C VAL A 168 15.17 3.39 16.84
N SER A 169 14.14 4.11 17.28
CA SER A 169 14.33 5.42 17.92
C SER A 169 15.14 5.30 19.21
N GLU A 170 14.84 4.32 20.07
CA GLU A 170 15.58 4.06 21.30
C GLU A 170 17.04 3.71 20.99
N TYR A 171 17.28 2.84 20.02
CA TYR A 171 18.63 2.49 19.60
C TYR A 171 19.41 3.73 19.10
N LEU A 172 18.83 4.54 18.22
CA LEU A 172 19.47 5.74 17.70
C LEU A 172 19.81 6.74 18.82
N ASN A 173 18.90 6.94 19.77
CA ASN A 173 19.14 7.78 20.95
C ASN A 173 20.29 7.24 21.83
N SER A 174 20.36 5.91 22.03
CA SER A 174 21.46 5.27 22.77
C SER A 174 22.82 5.47 22.10
N MET A 175 22.82 5.63 20.76
CA MET A 175 24.01 5.91 19.95
C MET A 175 24.32 7.41 19.82
N GLY A 176 23.59 8.28 20.56
CA GLY A 176 23.82 9.72 20.60
C GLY A 176 23.14 10.51 19.48
N VAL A 177 22.31 9.87 18.65
CA VAL A 177 21.50 10.54 17.63
C VAL A 177 20.22 11.05 18.26
N LYS A 178 19.85 12.32 18.04
CA LYS A 178 18.57 12.89 18.49
C LYS A 178 17.45 12.39 17.57
N ALA A 179 16.80 11.30 17.94
CA ALA A 179 15.72 10.70 17.18
C ALA A 179 14.39 10.74 17.94
N HIS A 180 13.30 10.96 17.23
CA HIS A 180 11.94 10.86 17.73
C HIS A 180 11.12 9.95 16.81
N TYR A 181 10.21 9.17 17.37
CA TYR A 181 9.25 8.39 16.60
C TYR A 181 7.89 9.10 16.51
N LEU A 182 7.15 8.80 15.44
CA LEU A 182 5.81 9.30 15.23
C LEU A 182 4.93 8.16 14.68
N HIS A 183 3.81 7.91 15.34
CA HIS A 183 2.82 6.92 14.89
C HIS A 183 1.42 7.27 15.40
N SER A 184 0.40 6.54 14.95
CA SER A 184 -1.01 6.80 15.27
C SER A 184 -1.41 6.63 16.74
N GLY A 185 -0.57 6.04 17.57
CA GLY A 185 -0.80 5.87 19.02
C GLY A 185 -0.33 7.03 19.90
N ILE A 186 0.23 8.08 19.29
CA ILE A 186 0.68 9.29 20.00
C ILE A 186 -0.43 10.31 20.04
#